data_9e88ae7c6776a913f6618df1bc95e7d1
#
_entry.id   9e88ae7c6776a913f6618df1bc95e7d1
#
_cell.length_a   1.000
_cell.length_b   1.000
_cell.length_c   1.000
_cell.angle_alpha   90.00
_cell.angle_beta   90.00
_cell.angle_gamma   90.00
#
_symmetry.space_group_name_H-M   'P 1'
#
loop_
_entity.id
_entity.type
_entity.pdbx_description
1 polymer ?
#
loop_
_entity_poly.entity_id
_entity_poly.type
_entity_poly.pdbx_seq_one_letter_code
_entity_poly.pdbx_strand_id
1 'polypeptide(L)'
;MEERISIIEDEIDRWIYDRLDSNIPRNKYIYHCNLAYIDIMIDQKMLFTPYEYHLLFSLNYNVHIAYKKLEEEDSFDYIFDFDLYPIAFQMIIMGMNYSMLCDIFPLLHSGKAVMNKKGRDIFFDIDNFPKKHYKFISDFSMRKCLSYTLQMANGGLQEKHTDDEDIAMKLADLYMHFWSENMQYDDYEPYTRMDWGGINFFFIVAAMRRFNKLYKKDFDIVSLDSQKMMILMSPKGTSEMRGFVPTKNDELYQQALEDHIYKPQGKGLYPKSNIADAPLIRTKDGYIFANSLVILFNDSAETQFLNYLRRCDNKRYLRIKDKIKEREIPLIQEMVKYKFPSIKTIANFNVRIPMQKKSERECDLLFVDELGVAIYLEIKHYYNPQSYCEKKVLDKELNKALEKIPKQLNAISEDWERLKKQYNLQCNLSKIYGVIVSHYYTGVDVEINPETPIVSSSDLFESIAEAKSLKDIYNGCREIDELYPKIDFIQSKFAVNFAGYNFHLYEECLNPLCEILVKESFKNQVKRTLTSPEPAAYSNLHDLAHAYIDRHSL
;
A
#
# COMPACT_ATOMS: atom_id res chain seq x y z
N MET A 1 -33.31 2.75 -10.85
CA MET A 1 -32.08 2.06 -11.29
C MET A 1 -31.27 1.64 -10.08
N GLU A 2 -30.97 2.52 -9.13
CA GLU A 2 -30.27 2.20 -7.88
C GLU A 2 -30.87 1.04 -7.09
N GLU A 3 -32.19 1.03 -6.90
CA GLU A 3 -32.90 -0.04 -6.20
C GLU A 3 -32.68 -1.43 -6.85
N ARG A 4 -32.58 -1.49 -8.19
CA ARG A 4 -32.30 -2.74 -8.91
C ARG A 4 -30.86 -3.22 -8.75
N ILE A 5 -29.91 -2.30 -8.63
CA ILE A 5 -28.49 -2.64 -8.42
C ILE A 5 -28.33 -3.24 -7.03
N SER A 6 -28.84 -2.57 -6.00
CA SER A 6 -28.77 -3.05 -4.62
C SER A 6 -29.43 -4.43 -4.43
N ILE A 7 -30.53 -4.71 -5.13
CA ILE A 7 -31.18 -6.03 -5.10
C ILE A 7 -30.22 -7.11 -5.66
N ILE A 8 -29.54 -6.82 -6.77
CA ILE A 8 -28.59 -7.78 -7.38
C ILE A 8 -27.38 -7.99 -6.46
N GLU A 9 -26.86 -6.93 -5.85
CA GLU A 9 -25.77 -7.04 -4.87
C GLU A 9 -26.18 -7.95 -3.70
N ASP A 10 -27.34 -7.71 -3.10
CA ASP A 10 -27.88 -8.51 -2.01
C ASP A 10 -28.13 -9.98 -2.41
N GLU A 11 -28.57 -10.23 -3.62
CA GLU A 11 -28.78 -11.59 -4.16
C GLU A 11 -27.43 -12.33 -4.32
N ILE A 12 -26.40 -11.66 -4.83
CA ILE A 12 -25.06 -12.23 -4.96
C ILE A 12 -24.46 -12.52 -3.60
N ASP A 13 -24.48 -11.55 -2.68
CA ASP A 13 -23.96 -11.71 -1.33
C ASP A 13 -24.58 -12.90 -0.62
N ARG A 14 -25.91 -13.01 -0.68
CA ARG A 14 -26.64 -14.13 -0.09
C ARG A 14 -26.27 -15.44 -0.76
N TRP A 15 -26.18 -15.46 -2.08
CA TRP A 15 -25.85 -16.66 -2.85
C TRP A 15 -24.43 -17.18 -2.54
N ILE A 16 -23.45 -16.29 -2.36
CA ILE A 16 -22.10 -16.68 -1.93
C ILE A 16 -22.13 -17.21 -0.50
N TYR A 17 -22.80 -16.49 0.41
CA TYR A 17 -22.90 -16.87 1.81
C TYR A 17 -23.53 -18.26 2.00
N ASP A 18 -24.59 -18.56 1.25
CA ASP A 18 -25.33 -19.83 1.38
C ASP A 18 -24.53 -21.04 0.89
N ARG A 19 -23.51 -20.85 0.05
CA ARG A 19 -22.66 -21.94 -0.44
C ARG A 19 -21.70 -22.52 0.59
N LEU A 20 -21.38 -21.78 1.62
CA LEU A 20 -20.53 -22.30 2.69
C LEU A 20 -21.38 -23.12 3.67
N ASP A 21 -21.07 -24.40 3.86
CA ASP A 21 -21.75 -25.24 4.84
C ASP A 21 -21.37 -24.81 6.27
N SER A 22 -22.38 -24.57 7.12
CA SER A 22 -22.20 -24.16 8.51
C SER A 22 -21.55 -25.23 9.42
N ASN A 23 -21.51 -26.48 8.98
CA ASN A 23 -20.89 -27.58 9.74
C ASN A 23 -19.36 -27.64 9.59
N ILE A 24 -18.79 -26.85 8.71
CA ILE A 24 -17.34 -26.82 8.50
C ILE A 24 -16.66 -26.12 9.68
N PRO A 25 -15.60 -26.67 10.29
CA PRO A 25 -14.84 -26.00 11.35
C PRO A 25 -14.17 -24.73 10.84
N ARG A 26 -14.30 -23.63 11.58
CA ARG A 26 -13.90 -22.27 11.13
C ARG A 26 -12.42 -22.14 10.80
N ASN A 27 -11.54 -22.48 11.73
CA ASN A 27 -10.10 -22.26 11.55
C ASN A 27 -9.54 -23.23 10.50
N LYS A 28 -10.08 -24.45 10.42
CA LYS A 28 -9.74 -25.41 9.38
C LYS A 28 -10.10 -24.90 7.99
N TYR A 29 -11.29 -24.30 7.84
CA TYR A 29 -11.69 -23.65 6.58
C TYR A 29 -10.78 -22.46 6.24
N ILE A 30 -10.52 -21.56 7.19
CA ILE A 30 -9.63 -20.41 6.98
C ILE A 30 -8.23 -20.86 6.58
N TYR A 31 -7.71 -21.93 7.20
CA TYR A 31 -6.42 -22.50 6.84
C TYR A 31 -6.40 -22.97 5.39
N HIS A 32 -7.43 -23.71 4.94
CA HIS A 32 -7.52 -24.18 3.56
C HIS A 32 -7.75 -23.05 2.55
N CYS A 33 -8.45 -21.97 2.92
CA CYS A 33 -8.53 -20.77 2.11
C CYS A 33 -7.14 -20.11 1.90
N ASN A 34 -6.29 -20.10 2.93
CA ASN A 34 -4.93 -19.62 2.80
C ASN A 34 -4.06 -20.51 1.90
N LEU A 35 -4.23 -21.85 1.97
CA LEU A 35 -3.54 -22.77 1.05
C LEU A 35 -3.98 -22.55 -0.39
N ALA A 36 -5.29 -22.45 -0.63
CA ALA A 36 -5.84 -22.19 -1.95
C ALA A 36 -5.36 -20.83 -2.52
N TYR A 37 -5.30 -19.80 -1.69
CA TYR A 37 -4.73 -18.50 -2.04
C TYR A 37 -3.29 -18.63 -2.52
N ILE A 38 -2.44 -19.35 -1.77
CA ILE A 38 -1.03 -19.56 -2.11
C ILE A 38 -0.91 -20.32 -3.45
N ASP A 39 -1.64 -21.41 -3.61
CA ASP A 39 -1.59 -22.23 -4.82
C ASP A 39 -2.01 -21.44 -6.06
N ILE A 40 -3.09 -20.66 -5.98
CA ILE A 40 -3.54 -19.81 -7.09
C ILE A 40 -2.50 -18.73 -7.41
N MET A 41 -1.95 -18.07 -6.40
CA MET A 41 -0.94 -17.04 -6.58
C MET A 41 0.31 -17.56 -7.31
N ILE A 42 0.70 -18.78 -6.98
CA ILE A 42 1.90 -19.43 -7.55
C ILE A 42 1.60 -20.00 -8.93
N ASP A 43 0.56 -20.82 -9.06
CA ASP A 43 0.20 -21.51 -10.31
C ASP A 43 -0.12 -20.54 -11.44
N GLN A 44 -0.92 -19.54 -11.14
CA GLN A 44 -1.31 -18.52 -12.12
C GLN A 44 -0.26 -17.40 -12.29
N LYS A 45 0.89 -17.49 -11.61
CA LYS A 45 1.94 -16.45 -11.63
C LYS A 45 1.37 -15.06 -11.32
N MET A 46 0.39 -15.00 -10.43
CA MET A 46 -0.32 -13.78 -10.07
C MET A 46 0.47 -12.87 -9.13
N LEU A 47 1.57 -13.37 -8.56
CA LEU A 47 2.47 -12.56 -7.75
C LEU A 47 2.85 -11.29 -8.52
N PHE A 48 2.58 -10.13 -7.90
CA PHE A 48 2.91 -8.82 -8.46
C PHE A 48 2.09 -8.40 -9.68
N THR A 49 0.91 -8.99 -9.84
CA THR A 49 -0.06 -8.58 -10.86
C THR A 49 -1.25 -7.85 -10.21
N PRO A 50 -2.09 -7.13 -10.97
CA PRO A 50 -3.34 -6.56 -10.45
C PRO A 50 -4.29 -7.58 -9.82
N TYR A 51 -4.22 -8.84 -10.25
CA TYR A 51 -5.04 -9.94 -9.71
C TYR A 51 -4.71 -10.30 -8.27
N GLU A 52 -3.48 -10.04 -7.82
CA GLU A 52 -3.09 -10.22 -6.43
C GLU A 52 -4.03 -9.49 -5.49
N TYR A 53 -4.46 -8.29 -5.89
CA TYR A 53 -5.41 -7.48 -5.14
C TYR A 53 -6.80 -8.13 -5.03
N HIS A 54 -7.33 -8.61 -6.15
CA HIS A 54 -8.62 -9.30 -6.18
C HIS A 54 -8.58 -10.62 -5.41
N LEU A 55 -7.45 -11.32 -5.46
CA LEU A 55 -7.26 -12.55 -4.75
C LEU A 55 -7.11 -12.32 -3.23
N LEU A 56 -6.39 -11.28 -2.82
CA LEU A 56 -6.33 -10.88 -1.41
C LEU A 56 -7.70 -10.45 -0.87
N PHE A 57 -8.46 -9.69 -1.66
CA PHE A 57 -9.84 -9.37 -1.32
C PHE A 57 -10.65 -10.65 -1.11
N SER A 58 -10.53 -11.60 -2.01
CA SER A 58 -11.22 -12.89 -1.91
C SER A 58 -10.87 -13.64 -0.62
N LEU A 59 -9.59 -13.72 -0.28
CA LEU A 59 -9.16 -14.34 0.98
C LEU A 59 -9.78 -13.62 2.18
N ASN A 60 -9.69 -12.29 2.21
CA ASN A 60 -10.24 -11.48 3.28
C ASN A 60 -11.77 -11.66 3.43
N TYR A 61 -12.48 -11.69 2.30
CA TYR A 61 -13.92 -11.92 2.25
C TYR A 61 -14.30 -13.30 2.80
N ASN A 62 -13.60 -14.36 2.36
CA ASN A 62 -13.84 -15.72 2.83
C ASN A 62 -13.52 -15.90 4.33
N VAL A 63 -12.44 -15.27 4.81
CA VAL A 63 -12.13 -15.25 6.25
C VAL A 63 -13.25 -14.54 7.02
N HIS A 64 -13.74 -13.40 6.52
CA HIS A 64 -14.83 -12.68 7.18
C HIS A 64 -16.13 -13.49 7.25
N ILE A 65 -16.52 -14.13 6.14
CA ILE A 65 -17.69 -15.01 6.10
C ILE A 65 -17.52 -16.19 7.08
N ALA A 66 -16.33 -16.78 7.14
CA ALA A 66 -16.06 -17.87 8.07
C ALA A 66 -16.30 -17.45 9.53
N TYR A 67 -15.84 -16.28 9.93
CA TYR A 67 -16.12 -15.74 11.27
C TYR A 67 -17.61 -15.44 11.53
N LYS A 68 -18.39 -15.19 10.49
CA LYS A 68 -19.83 -14.90 10.62
C LYS A 68 -20.69 -16.16 10.63
N LYS A 69 -20.27 -17.23 9.95
CA LYS A 69 -21.10 -18.39 9.69
C LYS A 69 -20.65 -19.68 10.39
N LEU A 70 -19.34 -19.82 10.60
CA LEU A 70 -18.76 -21.08 11.06
C LEU A 70 -18.42 -21.02 12.56
N GLU A 71 -18.59 -22.16 13.22
CA GLU A 71 -18.18 -22.31 14.61
C GLU A 71 -16.70 -22.63 14.74
N GLU A 72 -16.09 -22.12 15.79
CA GLU A 72 -14.70 -22.39 16.11
C GLU A 72 -14.57 -23.76 16.77
N GLU A 73 -13.68 -24.58 16.26
CA GLU A 73 -13.31 -25.86 16.84
C GLU A 73 -12.54 -25.71 18.16
N ASP A 74 -12.66 -26.69 19.06
CA ASP A 74 -11.98 -26.69 20.36
C ASP A 74 -10.46 -26.91 20.23
N SER A 75 -10.04 -27.65 19.21
CA SER A 75 -8.63 -27.88 18.89
C SER A 75 -8.40 -27.74 17.40
N PHE A 76 -7.34 -27.01 17.04
CA PHE A 76 -6.99 -26.78 15.65
C PHE A 76 -6.10 -27.90 15.10
N ASP A 77 -6.55 -28.50 14.02
CA ASP A 77 -5.82 -29.47 13.24
C ASP A 77 -5.40 -28.85 11.90
N TYR A 78 -4.06 -28.70 11.71
CA TYR A 78 -3.48 -28.16 10.48
C TYR A 78 -3.13 -29.23 9.44
N ILE A 79 -3.72 -30.42 9.56
CA ILE A 79 -3.61 -31.47 8.55
C ILE A 79 -4.41 -31.08 7.32
N PHE A 80 -3.81 -31.30 6.14
CA PHE A 80 -4.48 -31.07 4.87
C PHE A 80 -5.71 -31.98 4.72
N ASP A 81 -6.83 -31.36 4.40
CA ASP A 81 -8.11 -32.02 4.22
C ASP A 81 -8.49 -32.01 2.73
N PHE A 82 -8.47 -33.21 2.11
CA PHE A 82 -8.73 -33.40 0.68
C PHE A 82 -10.18 -33.11 0.29
N ASP A 83 -11.13 -33.18 1.20
CA ASP A 83 -12.54 -32.89 0.95
C ASP A 83 -12.84 -31.41 1.11
N LEU A 84 -12.18 -30.74 2.05
CA LEU A 84 -12.38 -29.34 2.33
C LEU A 84 -11.62 -28.41 1.37
N TYR A 85 -10.42 -28.83 0.93
CA TYR A 85 -9.58 -27.99 0.06
C TYR A 85 -10.27 -27.59 -1.25
N PRO A 86 -10.95 -28.48 -2.01
CA PRO A 86 -11.68 -28.08 -3.22
C PRO A 86 -12.77 -27.04 -2.95
N ILE A 87 -13.43 -27.11 -1.80
CA ILE A 87 -14.45 -26.14 -1.39
C ILE A 87 -13.79 -24.79 -1.17
N ALA A 88 -12.71 -24.73 -0.38
CA ALA A 88 -11.97 -23.51 -0.12
C ALA A 88 -11.42 -22.90 -1.42
N PHE A 89 -10.87 -23.72 -2.32
CA PHE A 89 -10.35 -23.29 -3.62
C PHE A 89 -11.44 -22.64 -4.48
N GLN A 90 -12.61 -23.28 -4.60
CA GLN A 90 -13.75 -22.72 -5.33
C GLN A 90 -14.23 -21.41 -4.71
N MET A 91 -14.28 -21.32 -3.39
CA MET A 91 -14.69 -20.10 -2.69
C MET A 91 -13.70 -18.96 -2.88
N ILE A 92 -12.40 -19.24 -2.97
CA ILE A 92 -11.38 -18.23 -3.28
C ILE A 92 -11.53 -17.73 -4.73
N ILE A 93 -11.68 -18.61 -5.72
CA ILE A 93 -11.94 -18.20 -7.12
C ILE A 93 -13.22 -17.37 -7.22
N MET A 94 -14.29 -17.80 -6.54
CA MET A 94 -15.57 -17.10 -6.55
C MET A 94 -15.45 -15.70 -5.92
N GLY A 95 -14.75 -15.58 -4.79
CA GLY A 95 -14.50 -14.30 -4.14
C GLY A 95 -13.62 -13.35 -4.98
N MET A 96 -12.66 -13.89 -5.75
CA MET A 96 -11.86 -13.12 -6.70
C MET A 96 -12.76 -12.50 -7.80
N ASN A 97 -13.62 -13.32 -8.41
CA ASN A 97 -14.56 -12.83 -9.40
C ASN A 97 -15.58 -11.82 -8.81
N TYR A 98 -15.99 -12.04 -7.56
CA TYR A 98 -16.86 -11.10 -6.84
C TYR A 98 -16.17 -9.76 -6.57
N SER A 99 -14.89 -9.76 -6.26
CA SER A 99 -14.10 -8.54 -6.08
C SER A 99 -14.12 -7.64 -7.32
N MET A 100 -14.10 -8.23 -8.53
CA MET A 100 -14.20 -7.49 -9.78
C MET A 100 -15.57 -6.81 -9.94
N LEU A 101 -16.66 -7.49 -9.51
CA LEU A 101 -17.98 -6.86 -9.46
C LEU A 101 -18.05 -5.72 -8.44
N CYS A 102 -17.41 -5.89 -7.27
CA CYS A 102 -17.33 -4.86 -6.24
C CYS A 102 -16.63 -3.57 -6.71
N ASP A 103 -15.78 -3.63 -7.73
CA ASP A 103 -15.20 -2.44 -8.36
C ASP A 103 -16.19 -1.73 -9.31
N ILE A 104 -17.16 -2.46 -9.87
CA ILE A 104 -18.13 -1.93 -10.83
C ILE A 104 -19.36 -1.32 -10.14
N PHE A 105 -19.86 -1.94 -9.06
CA PHE A 105 -21.06 -1.46 -8.37
C PHE A 105 -20.99 0.01 -7.93
N PRO A 106 -19.87 0.52 -7.36
CA PRO A 106 -19.74 1.94 -7.05
C PRO A 106 -19.80 2.86 -8.27
N LEU A 107 -19.38 2.39 -9.46
CA LEU A 107 -19.50 3.14 -10.70
C LEU A 107 -20.96 3.23 -11.14
N LEU A 108 -21.73 2.14 -10.99
CA LEU A 108 -23.17 2.12 -11.26
C LEU A 108 -23.92 3.06 -10.32
N HIS A 109 -23.66 3.00 -9.02
CA HIS A 109 -24.28 3.89 -8.01
C HIS A 109 -23.93 5.37 -8.22
N SER A 110 -22.77 5.66 -8.79
CA SER A 110 -22.36 7.04 -9.12
C SER A 110 -22.80 7.52 -10.50
N GLY A 111 -23.48 6.67 -11.28
CA GLY A 111 -23.91 6.99 -12.64
C GLY A 111 -22.76 7.04 -13.67
N LYS A 112 -21.56 6.58 -13.31
CA LYS A 112 -20.39 6.47 -14.20
C LYS A 112 -20.42 5.20 -15.07
N ALA A 113 -21.27 4.27 -14.75
CA ALA A 113 -21.54 3.07 -15.52
C ALA A 113 -23.04 2.85 -15.68
N VAL A 114 -23.44 2.17 -16.75
CA VAL A 114 -24.83 1.77 -17.03
C VAL A 114 -24.89 0.25 -17.10
N MET A 115 -25.86 -0.32 -16.40
CA MET A 115 -26.13 -1.75 -16.41
C MET A 115 -27.19 -2.08 -17.46
N ASN A 116 -26.85 -2.90 -18.44
CA ASN A 116 -27.73 -3.40 -19.48
C ASN A 116 -28.03 -4.88 -19.26
N LYS A 117 -29.27 -5.22 -18.94
CA LYS A 117 -29.73 -6.59 -18.68
C LYS A 117 -30.47 -7.14 -19.89
N LYS A 118 -30.02 -8.30 -20.42
CA LYS A 118 -30.67 -9.07 -21.49
C LYS A 118 -30.93 -10.50 -21.01
N GLY A 119 -32.12 -10.74 -20.46
CA GLY A 119 -32.43 -12.02 -19.83
C GLY A 119 -31.59 -12.24 -18.56
N ARG A 120 -30.69 -13.22 -18.59
CA ARG A 120 -29.74 -13.51 -17.51
C ARG A 120 -28.38 -12.86 -17.71
N ASP A 121 -28.11 -12.34 -18.90
CA ASP A 121 -26.86 -11.67 -19.21
C ASP A 121 -26.90 -10.20 -18.76
N ILE A 122 -25.85 -9.80 -18.05
CA ILE A 122 -25.66 -8.45 -17.54
C ILE A 122 -24.37 -7.89 -18.15
N PHE A 123 -24.52 -6.80 -18.86
CA PHE A 123 -23.42 -6.05 -19.49
C PHE A 123 -23.26 -4.71 -18.79
N PHE A 124 -22.04 -4.26 -18.67
CA PHE A 124 -21.73 -2.95 -18.15
C PHE A 124 -21.21 -2.06 -19.26
N ASP A 125 -21.85 -0.92 -19.42
CA ASP A 125 -21.40 0.14 -20.31
C ASP A 125 -20.77 1.21 -19.42
N ILE A 126 -19.44 1.30 -19.47
CA ILE A 126 -18.66 2.21 -18.63
C ILE A 126 -18.18 3.32 -19.55
N ASP A 127 -18.98 4.40 -19.59
CA ASP A 127 -18.57 5.63 -20.27
C ASP A 127 -17.38 6.25 -19.53
N ASN A 128 -16.26 6.34 -20.19
CA ASN A 128 -15.00 6.77 -19.63
C ASN A 128 -14.56 5.87 -18.47
N PHE A 129 -13.99 4.71 -18.79
CA PHE A 129 -13.12 4.06 -17.83
C PHE A 129 -12.23 5.16 -17.25
N PRO A 130 -12.27 5.39 -15.93
CA PRO A 130 -11.48 6.46 -15.37
C PRO A 130 -10.04 6.29 -15.85
N LYS A 131 -9.30 7.37 -15.92
CA LYS A 131 -7.85 7.41 -16.19
C LYS A 131 -7.08 6.57 -15.15
N LYS A 132 -7.74 5.58 -14.63
CA LYS A 132 -7.48 4.58 -13.61
C LYS A 132 -6.13 3.92 -13.80
N HIS A 133 -5.76 3.76 -15.06
CA HIS A 133 -4.59 3.04 -15.48
C HIS A 133 -3.30 3.70 -15.04
N TYR A 134 -3.26 5.00 -15.02
CA TYR A 134 -2.03 5.73 -14.87
C TYR A 134 -1.46 5.70 -13.46
N LYS A 135 -2.36 5.78 -12.47
CA LYS A 135 -1.96 5.92 -11.08
C LYS A 135 -2.04 4.62 -10.28
N PHE A 136 -2.70 3.60 -10.83
CA PHE A 136 -2.67 2.24 -10.30
C PHE A 136 -1.25 1.65 -10.29
N ILE A 137 -0.40 2.13 -11.17
CA ILE A 137 0.98 1.69 -11.32
C ILE A 137 1.86 2.15 -10.18
N SER A 138 1.58 3.26 -9.51
CA SER A 138 2.35 3.64 -8.33
C SER A 138 2.21 2.63 -7.19
N ASP A 139 0.98 2.15 -6.92
CA ASP A 139 0.74 1.08 -5.94
C ASP A 139 1.39 -0.24 -6.36
N PHE A 140 1.31 -0.54 -7.65
CA PHE A 140 1.85 -1.74 -8.26
C PHE A 140 3.38 -1.68 -8.36
N SER A 141 3.97 -0.51 -8.56
CA SER A 141 5.40 -0.32 -8.70
C SER A 141 6.14 -0.59 -7.40
N MET A 142 5.62 -0.12 -6.27
CA MET A 142 6.24 -0.38 -4.97
C MET A 142 6.27 -1.88 -4.63
N ARG A 143 5.19 -2.60 -4.90
CA ARG A 143 5.10 -4.06 -4.68
C ARG A 143 6.04 -4.83 -5.60
N LYS A 144 6.12 -4.43 -6.87
CA LYS A 144 7.12 -5.00 -7.80
C LYS A 144 8.54 -4.71 -7.35
N CYS A 145 8.81 -3.53 -6.82
CA CYS A 145 10.13 -3.18 -6.31
C CYS A 145 10.55 -4.15 -5.20
N LEU A 146 9.68 -4.45 -4.25
CA LEU A 146 9.94 -5.44 -3.20
C LEU A 146 10.22 -6.83 -3.80
N SER A 147 9.39 -7.26 -4.74
CA SER A 147 9.56 -8.54 -5.44
C SER A 147 10.89 -8.64 -6.17
N TYR A 148 11.25 -7.61 -6.94
CA TYR A 148 12.53 -7.61 -7.66
C TYR A 148 13.70 -7.53 -6.69
N THR A 149 13.57 -6.79 -5.59
CA THR A 149 14.56 -6.79 -4.52
C THR A 149 14.76 -8.19 -3.96
N LEU A 150 13.66 -8.91 -3.69
CA LEU A 150 13.70 -10.30 -3.24
C LEU A 150 14.33 -11.24 -4.28
N GLN A 151 13.96 -11.12 -5.56
CA GLN A 151 14.50 -11.94 -6.65
C GLN A 151 15.97 -11.66 -6.92
N MET A 152 16.39 -10.39 -6.95
CA MET A 152 17.79 -10.02 -7.20
C MET A 152 18.68 -10.33 -6.01
N ALA A 153 18.19 -10.17 -4.79
CA ALA A 153 18.92 -10.59 -3.61
C ALA A 153 19.14 -12.10 -3.62
N ASN A 154 18.15 -12.90 -4.02
CA ASN A 154 18.31 -14.34 -4.21
C ASN A 154 19.33 -14.66 -5.33
N GLY A 155 19.28 -13.98 -6.48
CA GLY A 155 20.23 -14.19 -7.59
C GLY A 155 21.65 -13.76 -7.26
N GLY A 156 21.83 -12.56 -6.69
CA GLY A 156 23.14 -12.02 -6.33
C GLY A 156 23.80 -12.68 -5.11
N LEU A 157 23.03 -13.30 -4.23
CA LEU A 157 23.53 -13.99 -3.06
C LEU A 157 23.84 -15.47 -3.32
N GLN A 158 23.27 -16.08 -4.35
CA GLN A 158 23.64 -17.43 -4.80
C GLN A 158 25.11 -17.49 -5.28
N GLU A 159 25.66 -16.39 -5.78
CA GLU A 159 27.06 -16.32 -6.20
C GLU A 159 28.05 -16.26 -5.03
N LYS A 160 27.62 -16.01 -3.79
CA LYS A 160 28.50 -15.75 -2.64
C LYS A 160 28.42 -16.78 -1.49
N HIS A 161 27.79 -17.92 -1.64
CA HIS A 161 27.66 -18.95 -0.58
C HIS A 161 27.20 -18.41 0.79
N THR A 162 26.34 -17.41 0.84
CA THR A 162 25.79 -16.89 2.09
C THR A 162 24.68 -17.77 2.62
N ASP A 163 24.62 -17.92 3.95
CA ASP A 163 23.61 -18.71 4.64
C ASP A 163 22.21 -18.12 4.38
N ASP A 164 21.18 -18.98 4.25
CA ASP A 164 19.78 -18.58 4.02
C ASP A 164 19.26 -17.63 5.13
N GLU A 165 19.88 -17.70 6.30
CA GLU A 165 19.55 -16.86 7.45
C GLU A 165 20.03 -15.42 7.26
N ASP A 166 21.24 -15.23 6.76
CA ASP A 166 21.80 -13.92 6.43
C ASP A 166 21.01 -13.22 5.33
N ILE A 167 20.52 -13.97 4.35
CA ILE A 167 19.67 -13.42 3.26
C ILE A 167 18.36 -12.90 3.81
N ALA A 168 17.66 -13.70 4.60
CA ALA A 168 16.39 -13.31 5.19
C ALA A 168 16.52 -12.09 6.11
N MET A 169 17.60 -12.02 6.88
CA MET A 169 17.90 -10.87 7.73
C MET A 169 18.20 -9.62 6.93
N LYS A 170 19.03 -9.69 5.89
CA LYS A 170 19.34 -8.54 5.02
C LYS A 170 18.12 -8.04 4.25
N LEU A 171 17.24 -8.93 3.80
CA LEU A 171 15.99 -8.56 3.15
C LEU A 171 14.98 -7.95 4.12
N ALA A 172 14.90 -8.49 5.33
CA ALA A 172 14.08 -7.92 6.39
C ALA A 172 14.60 -6.55 6.82
N ASP A 173 15.91 -6.38 6.89
CA ASP A 173 16.58 -5.09 7.12
C ASP A 173 16.26 -4.08 6.01
N LEU A 174 16.33 -4.48 4.74
CA LEU A 174 15.93 -3.65 3.62
C LEU A 174 14.43 -3.25 3.71
N TYR A 175 13.57 -4.19 4.01
CA TYR A 175 12.14 -3.94 4.18
C TYR A 175 11.88 -3.01 5.38
N MET A 176 12.59 -3.20 6.48
CA MET A 176 12.51 -2.36 7.68
C MET A 176 13.23 -1.02 7.51
N HIS A 177 14.15 -0.92 6.57
CA HIS A 177 14.93 0.29 6.33
C HIS A 177 14.07 1.45 5.77
N PHE A 178 13.06 1.16 4.96
CA PHE A 178 12.02 2.12 4.65
C PHE A 178 11.21 2.54 5.89
N TRP A 179 11.37 1.79 6.95
CA TRP A 179 10.79 2.00 8.24
C TRP A 179 11.81 2.62 9.18
N SER A 180 12.32 3.78 8.78
CA SER A 180 13.49 4.36 9.40
C SER A 180 13.42 4.33 10.93
N GLU A 181 14.42 3.69 11.52
CA GLU A 181 14.66 3.58 12.95
C GLU A 181 14.72 4.95 13.65
N ASN A 182 14.95 6.00 12.90
CA ASN A 182 15.11 7.36 13.38
C ASN A 182 13.83 8.08 13.73
N MET A 183 12.71 7.44 13.50
CA MET A 183 11.47 8.02 13.93
C MET A 183 11.16 7.55 15.35
N GLN A 184 11.72 8.23 16.34
CA GLN A 184 11.38 8.07 17.75
C GLN A 184 9.92 8.43 17.97
N TYR A 185 9.05 7.43 17.92
CA TYR A 185 7.63 7.59 18.18
C TYR A 185 7.27 6.99 19.51
N ASP A 186 7.41 7.74 20.55
CA ASP A 186 6.85 7.41 21.84
C ASP A 186 5.30 7.44 21.87
N ASP A 187 4.66 7.68 20.71
CA ASP A 187 3.27 8.12 20.64
C ASP A 187 2.30 7.16 19.96
N TYR A 188 2.67 5.91 19.74
CA TYR A 188 1.70 4.87 19.35
C TYR A 188 0.98 4.30 20.57
N GLU A 189 0.43 5.18 21.41
CA GLU A 189 -0.37 4.70 22.52
C GLU A 189 -1.38 3.61 22.11
N PRO A 190 -1.47 2.52 22.89
CA PRO A 190 -0.80 2.26 24.17
C PRO A 190 0.61 1.67 24.05
N TYR A 191 1.02 1.14 22.92
CA TYR A 191 2.35 0.55 22.66
C TYR A 191 3.17 1.44 21.73
N THR A 192 4.47 1.17 21.66
CA THR A 192 5.39 1.92 20.80
C THR A 192 5.42 1.33 19.39
N ARG A 193 5.95 2.09 18.45
CA ARG A 193 6.25 1.62 17.10
C ARG A 193 7.20 0.42 17.10
N MET A 194 8.14 0.38 18.04
CA MET A 194 9.06 -0.76 18.16
C MET A 194 8.33 -2.05 18.58
N ASP A 195 7.29 -1.95 19.40
CA ASP A 195 6.48 -3.10 19.77
C ASP A 195 5.75 -3.68 18.54
N TRP A 196 5.08 -2.82 17.76
CA TRP A 196 4.44 -3.23 16.52
C TRP A 196 5.44 -3.77 15.50
N GLY A 197 6.50 -3.00 15.22
CA GLY A 197 7.50 -3.34 14.23
C GLY A 197 8.31 -4.56 14.56
N GLY A 198 8.62 -4.78 15.82
CA GLY A 198 9.33 -5.98 16.25
C GLY A 198 8.53 -7.26 16.00
N ILE A 199 7.21 -7.24 16.26
CA ILE A 199 6.32 -8.35 15.92
C ILE A 199 6.28 -8.54 14.40
N ASN A 200 6.07 -7.47 13.66
CA ASN A 200 6.00 -7.50 12.20
C ASN A 200 7.31 -8.03 11.60
N PHE A 201 8.46 -7.53 12.06
CA PHE A 201 9.78 -7.98 11.63
C PHE A 201 9.96 -9.50 11.82
N PHE A 202 9.57 -10.04 12.96
CA PHE A 202 9.62 -11.48 13.20
C PHE A 202 8.85 -12.26 12.13
N PHE A 203 7.63 -11.87 11.84
CA PHE A 203 6.80 -12.53 10.83
C PHE A 203 7.31 -12.31 9.41
N ILE A 204 7.86 -11.14 9.09
CA ILE A 204 8.49 -10.86 7.79
C ILE A 204 9.70 -11.77 7.58
N VAL A 205 10.60 -11.88 8.56
CA VAL A 205 11.75 -12.81 8.47
C VAL A 205 11.28 -14.25 8.27
N ALA A 206 10.28 -14.68 9.03
CA ALA A 206 9.72 -16.02 8.88
C ALA A 206 9.08 -16.24 7.49
N ALA A 207 8.39 -15.25 6.95
CA ALA A 207 7.78 -15.29 5.61
C ALA A 207 8.85 -15.31 4.51
N MET A 208 9.87 -14.46 4.61
CA MET A 208 10.97 -14.41 3.65
C MET A 208 11.77 -15.71 3.59
N ARG A 209 12.05 -16.33 4.75
CA ARG A 209 12.70 -17.64 4.79
C ARG A 209 11.91 -18.71 4.05
N ARG A 210 10.59 -18.71 4.16
CA ARG A 210 9.71 -19.64 3.44
C ARG A 210 9.70 -19.35 1.96
N PHE A 211 9.54 -18.09 1.60
CA PHE A 211 9.54 -17.63 0.22
C PHE A 211 10.85 -17.97 -0.50
N ASN A 212 12.01 -17.74 0.12
CA ASN A 212 13.31 -18.10 -0.42
C ASN A 212 13.46 -19.59 -0.70
N LYS A 213 12.92 -20.45 0.17
CA LYS A 213 12.97 -21.89 -0.05
C LYS A 213 12.17 -22.34 -1.28
N LEU A 214 11.13 -21.59 -1.62
CA LEU A 214 10.33 -21.86 -2.82
C LEU A 214 11.06 -21.49 -4.11
N TYR A 215 11.79 -20.38 -4.13
CA TYR A 215 12.52 -19.91 -5.32
C TYR A 215 13.69 -20.81 -5.72
N LYS A 216 14.19 -21.65 -4.83
CA LYS A 216 15.32 -22.56 -5.08
C LYS A 216 14.92 -23.91 -5.70
N LYS A 217 13.63 -24.19 -5.83
CA LYS A 217 13.11 -25.43 -6.41
C LYS A 217 12.14 -25.13 -7.52
N ASP A 218 12.24 -25.86 -8.64
CA ASP A 218 11.15 -25.94 -9.60
C ASP A 218 9.87 -26.30 -8.81
N PHE A 219 8.90 -25.39 -8.86
CA PHE A 219 7.66 -25.56 -8.12
C PHE A 219 6.92 -26.78 -8.66
N ASP A 220 6.96 -27.85 -7.91
CA ASP A 220 5.95 -28.91 -8.06
C ASP A 220 4.63 -28.40 -7.44
N ILE A 221 3.63 -28.20 -8.28
CA ILE A 221 2.31 -27.63 -8.00
C ILE A 221 1.47 -28.63 -7.16
N VAL A 222 2.02 -29.09 -6.07
CA VAL A 222 1.28 -29.93 -5.16
C VAL A 222 0.98 -29.14 -3.91
N SER A 223 -0.28 -29.17 -3.46
CA SER A 223 -0.80 -28.57 -2.23
C SER A 223 0.10 -28.73 -0.98
N LEU A 224 0.98 -29.72 -0.97
CA LEU A 224 2.00 -29.92 0.06
C LEU A 224 3.03 -28.80 0.14
N ASP A 225 3.29 -28.07 -0.96
CA ASP A 225 4.24 -26.95 -0.94
C ASP A 225 3.61 -25.64 -0.45
N SER A 226 2.31 -25.45 -0.64
CA SER A 226 1.59 -24.31 -0.04
C SER A 226 1.58 -24.37 1.48
N GLN A 227 1.54 -25.55 2.08
CA GLN A 227 1.67 -25.71 3.54
C GLN A 227 3.01 -25.17 4.08
N LYS A 228 4.08 -25.26 3.30
CA LYS A 228 5.39 -24.73 3.68
C LYS A 228 5.41 -23.19 3.73
N MET A 229 4.47 -22.54 3.05
CA MET A 229 4.29 -21.09 3.11
C MET A 229 3.47 -20.64 4.31
N MET A 230 2.81 -21.56 5.02
CA MET A 230 2.09 -21.24 6.25
C MET A 230 3.06 -21.13 7.42
N ILE A 231 2.98 -20.02 8.16
CA ILE A 231 3.63 -19.86 9.45
C ILE A 231 2.68 -20.43 10.50
N LEU A 232 3.16 -21.42 11.24
CA LEU A 232 2.42 -22.03 12.36
C LEU A 232 3.23 -21.82 13.63
N MET A 233 2.59 -21.30 14.66
CA MET A 233 3.20 -21.01 15.95
C MET A 233 2.35 -21.55 17.07
N SER A 234 2.94 -22.41 17.88
CA SER A 234 2.31 -22.92 19.10
C SER A 234 2.22 -21.83 20.18
N PRO A 235 1.40 -22.01 21.22
CA PRO A 235 1.37 -21.09 22.38
C PRO A 235 2.74 -20.89 23.00
N LYS A 236 3.59 -21.95 23.04
CA LYS A 236 4.97 -21.85 23.50
C LYS A 236 5.81 -20.98 22.56
N GLY A 237 5.71 -21.20 21.25
CA GLY A 237 6.42 -20.38 20.25
C GLY A 237 6.05 -18.90 20.33
N THR A 238 4.78 -18.58 20.57
CA THR A 238 4.30 -17.22 20.79
C THR A 238 4.95 -16.59 22.03
N SER A 239 5.10 -17.35 23.11
CA SER A 239 5.80 -16.90 24.31
C SER A 239 7.31 -16.70 24.06
N GLU A 240 7.95 -17.58 23.30
CA GLU A 240 9.36 -17.47 22.93
C GLU A 240 9.63 -16.26 22.04
N MET A 241 8.73 -15.93 21.11
CA MET A 241 8.80 -14.76 20.23
C MET A 241 8.95 -13.46 21.03
N ARG A 242 8.35 -13.38 22.23
CA ARG A 242 8.47 -12.25 23.13
C ARG A 242 9.92 -11.86 23.42
N GLY A 243 10.83 -12.85 23.49
CA GLY A 243 12.27 -12.62 23.73
C GLY A 243 12.99 -11.92 22.58
N PHE A 244 12.42 -11.91 21.37
CA PHE A 244 13.00 -11.28 20.17
C PHE A 244 12.43 -9.89 19.89
N VAL A 245 11.34 -9.51 20.53
CA VAL A 245 10.70 -8.21 20.30
C VAL A 245 11.17 -7.20 21.33
N PRO A 246 11.78 -6.07 20.91
CA PRO A 246 12.27 -5.04 21.81
C PRO A 246 11.09 -4.21 22.36
N THR A 247 10.47 -4.69 23.41
CA THR A 247 9.33 -4.02 24.05
C THR A 247 9.65 -3.58 25.48
N LYS A 248 8.98 -2.54 25.96
CA LYS A 248 9.16 -2.01 27.31
C LYS A 248 8.55 -2.91 28.39
N ASN A 249 7.44 -3.59 28.09
CA ASN A 249 6.81 -4.54 29.01
C ASN A 249 5.91 -5.55 28.29
N ASP A 250 5.50 -6.59 29.00
CA ASP A 250 4.68 -7.68 28.45
C ASP A 250 3.26 -7.25 28.08
N GLU A 251 2.67 -6.32 28.80
CA GLU A 251 1.31 -5.82 28.51
C GLU A 251 1.29 -5.10 27.16
N LEU A 252 2.25 -4.22 26.89
CA LEU A 252 2.37 -3.53 25.61
C LEU A 252 2.62 -4.50 24.45
N TYR A 253 3.47 -5.50 24.67
CA TYR A 253 3.68 -6.58 23.70
C TYR A 253 2.38 -7.32 23.39
N GLN A 254 1.63 -7.73 24.40
CA GLN A 254 0.37 -8.44 24.21
C GLN A 254 -0.66 -7.56 23.45
N GLN A 255 -0.75 -6.29 23.76
CA GLN A 255 -1.62 -5.38 23.04
C GLN A 255 -1.22 -5.24 21.56
N ALA A 256 0.08 -5.08 21.27
CA ALA A 256 0.58 -5.02 19.92
C ALA A 256 0.32 -6.34 19.16
N LEU A 257 0.53 -7.49 19.81
CA LEU A 257 0.23 -8.79 19.23
C LEU A 257 -1.28 -8.97 18.96
N GLU A 258 -2.14 -8.54 19.88
CA GLU A 258 -3.59 -8.57 19.70
C GLU A 258 -4.06 -7.73 18.50
N ASP A 259 -3.36 -6.64 18.19
CA ASP A 259 -3.68 -5.81 17.03
C ASP A 259 -3.18 -6.41 15.71
N HIS A 260 -2.23 -7.35 15.73
CA HIS A 260 -1.83 -8.15 14.58
C HIS A 260 -2.79 -9.32 14.30
N ILE A 261 -3.65 -9.67 15.27
CA ILE A 261 -4.62 -10.77 15.10
C ILE A 261 -5.85 -10.24 14.39
N TYR A 262 -6.25 -10.95 13.34
CA TYR A 262 -7.46 -10.64 12.60
C TYR A 262 -8.70 -10.67 13.49
N LYS A 263 -9.44 -9.58 13.47
CA LYS A 263 -10.73 -9.44 14.17
C LYS A 263 -11.78 -9.02 13.14
N PRO A 264 -12.82 -9.82 12.90
CA PRO A 264 -13.82 -9.49 11.90
C PRO A 264 -14.58 -8.22 12.32
N GLN A 265 -14.52 -7.19 11.50
CA GLN A 265 -15.27 -5.96 11.65
C GLN A 265 -16.08 -5.70 10.38
N GLY A 266 -17.22 -5.07 10.54
CA GLY A 266 -18.12 -4.73 9.44
C GLY A 266 -19.55 -5.17 9.74
N LYS A 267 -20.51 -4.48 9.11
CA LYS A 267 -21.92 -4.86 9.10
C LYS A 267 -22.18 -5.71 7.86
N GLY A 268 -22.95 -6.79 8.02
CA GLY A 268 -23.26 -7.68 6.91
C GLY A 268 -22.06 -8.53 6.47
N LEU A 269 -22.00 -8.85 5.20
CA LEU A 269 -20.99 -9.76 4.61
C LEU A 269 -19.75 -9.05 4.10
N TYR A 270 -19.79 -7.74 3.92
CA TYR A 270 -18.65 -6.98 3.45
C TYR A 270 -17.66 -6.70 4.60
N PRO A 271 -16.40 -7.15 4.50
CA PRO A 271 -15.41 -6.96 5.55
C PRO A 271 -14.96 -5.49 5.64
N LYS A 272 -14.92 -4.96 6.85
CA LYS A 272 -14.24 -3.71 7.15
C LYS A 272 -12.78 -3.95 7.55
N SER A 273 -12.50 -5.05 8.25
CA SER A 273 -11.14 -5.51 8.57
C SER A 273 -10.46 -6.05 7.31
N ASN A 274 -9.14 -5.98 7.25
CA ASN A 274 -8.36 -6.57 6.18
C ASN A 274 -7.29 -7.51 6.75
N ILE A 275 -7.22 -8.73 6.21
CA ILE A 275 -6.24 -9.73 6.64
C ILE A 275 -4.80 -9.32 6.34
N ALA A 276 -4.57 -8.45 5.36
CA ALA A 276 -3.24 -7.91 5.12
C ALA A 276 -2.76 -6.97 6.25
N ASP A 277 -3.69 -6.27 6.89
CA ASP A 277 -3.35 -5.34 7.98
C ASP A 277 -3.16 -6.04 9.32
N ALA A 278 -3.90 -7.13 9.54
CA ALA A 278 -3.82 -8.00 10.71
C ALA A 278 -3.75 -9.47 10.26
N PRO A 279 -2.55 -9.95 9.85
CA PRO A 279 -2.42 -11.21 9.11
C PRO A 279 -2.44 -12.47 9.97
N LEU A 280 -2.53 -12.34 11.28
CA LEU A 280 -2.48 -13.47 12.19
C LEU A 280 -3.87 -14.00 12.52
N ILE A 281 -4.07 -15.29 12.41
CA ILE A 281 -5.28 -15.97 12.85
C ILE A 281 -4.95 -16.75 14.13
N ARG A 282 -5.67 -16.46 15.21
CA ARG A 282 -5.53 -17.18 16.47
C ARG A 282 -6.67 -18.18 16.64
N THR A 283 -6.32 -19.38 17.07
CA THR A 283 -7.25 -20.47 17.37
C THR A 283 -7.59 -20.51 18.86
N LYS A 284 -8.67 -21.19 19.22
CA LYS A 284 -9.16 -21.32 20.61
C LYS A 284 -8.15 -21.99 21.54
N ASP A 285 -7.38 -22.95 21.02
CA ASP A 285 -6.29 -23.62 21.73
C ASP A 285 -4.97 -22.83 21.73
N GLY A 286 -4.98 -21.60 21.25
CA GLY A 286 -3.89 -20.64 21.35
C GLY A 286 -2.81 -20.75 20.27
N TYR A 287 -2.99 -21.57 19.24
CA TYR A 287 -2.13 -21.52 18.07
C TYR A 287 -2.33 -20.23 17.29
N ILE A 288 -1.28 -19.79 16.63
CA ILE A 288 -1.34 -18.70 15.66
C ILE A 288 -0.85 -19.21 14.32
N PHE A 289 -1.61 -18.94 13.26
CA PHE A 289 -1.15 -19.19 11.91
C PHE A 289 -1.28 -17.95 11.02
N ALA A 290 -0.43 -17.89 10.01
CA ALA A 290 -0.40 -16.79 9.06
C ALA A 290 0.11 -17.26 7.70
N ASN A 291 -0.28 -16.55 6.66
CA ASN A 291 0.14 -16.78 5.29
C ASN A 291 1.35 -15.87 4.96
N SER A 292 2.47 -16.47 4.59
CA SER A 292 3.69 -15.71 4.26
C SER A 292 3.50 -14.69 3.13
N LEU A 293 2.69 -15.01 2.10
CA LEU A 293 2.43 -14.07 1.00
C LEU A 293 1.58 -12.89 1.45
N VAL A 294 0.63 -13.11 2.36
CA VAL A 294 -0.19 -12.03 2.95
C VAL A 294 0.66 -11.10 3.81
N ILE A 295 1.60 -11.65 4.58
CA ILE A 295 2.53 -10.85 5.38
C ILE A 295 3.41 -9.98 4.47
N LEU A 296 3.90 -10.53 3.36
CA LEU A 296 4.74 -9.81 2.40
C LEU A 296 3.94 -8.89 1.45
N PHE A 297 2.61 -8.87 1.57
CA PHE A 297 1.75 -8.06 0.71
C PHE A 297 1.89 -6.55 0.98
N ASN A 298 2.10 -6.16 2.23
CA ASN A 298 2.25 -4.75 2.59
C ASN A 298 3.66 -4.25 2.28
N ASP A 299 3.75 -3.02 1.78
CA ASP A 299 5.01 -2.36 1.41
C ASP A 299 5.91 -2.11 2.63
N SER A 300 5.28 -1.82 3.77
CA SER A 300 5.98 -1.55 5.02
C SER A 300 5.11 -1.84 6.23
N ALA A 301 5.75 -2.05 7.36
CA ALA A 301 5.07 -2.20 8.65
C ALA A 301 4.29 -0.94 9.05
N GLU A 302 4.73 0.23 8.63
CA GLU A 302 4.02 1.49 8.87
C GLU A 302 2.73 1.58 8.05
N THR A 303 2.78 1.23 6.76
CA THR A 303 1.58 1.14 5.91
C THR A 303 0.57 0.18 6.50
N GLN A 304 1.01 -1.00 6.91
CA GLN A 304 0.16 -1.99 7.55
C GLN A 304 -0.50 -1.44 8.82
N PHE A 305 0.28 -0.81 9.68
CA PHE A 305 -0.21 -0.22 10.92
C PHE A 305 -1.23 0.89 10.69
N LEU A 306 -0.94 1.81 9.78
CA LEU A 306 -1.85 2.91 9.46
C LEU A 306 -3.15 2.42 8.83
N ASN A 307 -3.08 1.43 7.96
CA ASN A 307 -4.25 0.78 7.38
C ASN A 307 -5.10 0.08 8.45
N TYR A 308 -4.45 -0.67 9.35
CA TYR A 308 -5.10 -1.29 10.49
C TYR A 308 -5.85 -0.24 11.34
N LEU A 309 -5.16 0.81 11.76
CA LEU A 309 -5.76 1.88 12.57
C LEU A 309 -6.91 2.58 11.84
N ARG A 310 -6.75 2.87 10.56
CA ARG A 310 -7.79 3.52 9.75
C ARG A 310 -9.09 2.73 9.75
N ARG A 311 -9.01 1.41 9.74
CA ARG A 311 -10.17 0.51 9.72
C ARG A 311 -10.70 0.19 11.11
N CYS A 312 -9.81 -0.05 12.06
CA CYS A 312 -10.14 -0.58 13.38
C CYS A 312 -10.22 0.50 14.47
N ASP A 313 -9.37 1.54 14.40
CA ASP A 313 -9.31 2.66 15.36
C ASP A 313 -9.04 4.01 14.66
N ASN A 314 -10.05 4.50 13.98
CA ASN A 314 -9.93 5.74 13.22
C ASN A 314 -9.60 6.98 14.08
N LYS A 315 -9.94 6.99 15.37
CA LYS A 315 -9.59 8.11 16.27
C LYS A 315 -8.07 8.16 16.49
N ARG A 316 -7.48 7.00 16.72
CA ARG A 316 -6.02 6.86 16.88
C ARG A 316 -5.29 7.16 15.56
N TYR A 317 -5.82 6.66 14.43
CA TYR A 317 -5.30 6.98 13.10
C TYR A 317 -5.19 8.50 12.87
N LEU A 318 -6.25 9.27 13.13
CA LEU A 318 -6.24 10.72 12.90
C LEU A 318 -5.17 11.43 13.73
N ARG A 319 -4.98 11.05 15.00
CA ARG A 319 -3.91 11.61 15.86
C ARG A 319 -2.50 11.32 15.33
N ILE A 320 -2.27 10.09 14.85
CA ILE A 320 -0.96 9.66 14.37
C ILE A 320 -0.66 10.24 13.00
N LYS A 321 -1.65 10.30 12.11
CA LYS A 321 -1.53 10.86 10.76
C LYS A 321 -0.93 12.27 10.76
N ASP A 322 -1.41 13.16 11.62
CA ASP A 322 -0.92 14.53 11.68
C ASP A 322 0.55 14.59 12.11
N LYS A 323 0.94 13.76 13.08
CA LYS A 323 2.33 13.64 13.52
C LYS A 323 3.28 13.08 12.45
N ILE A 324 2.81 12.19 11.59
CA ILE A 324 3.60 11.67 10.46
C ILE A 324 3.85 12.79 9.45
N LYS A 325 2.85 13.59 9.13
CA LYS A 325 3.00 14.77 8.26
C LYS A 325 4.02 15.76 8.82
N GLU A 326 3.97 16.03 10.12
CA GLU A 326 4.91 16.94 10.79
C GLU A 326 6.38 16.51 10.68
N ARG A 327 6.67 15.25 10.38
CA ARG A 327 8.03 14.72 10.24
C ARG A 327 8.51 14.60 8.82
N GLU A 328 7.62 14.35 7.89
CA GLU A 328 7.97 14.29 6.48
C GLU A 328 8.53 15.65 6.01
N ILE A 329 7.97 16.76 6.52
CA ILE A 329 8.45 18.09 6.22
C ILE A 329 9.92 18.32 6.61
N PRO A 330 10.37 18.07 7.85
CA PRO A 330 11.78 18.17 8.21
C PRO A 330 12.71 17.28 7.39
N LEU A 331 12.29 16.04 7.07
CA LEU A 331 13.09 15.15 6.23
C LEU A 331 13.32 15.75 4.84
N ILE A 332 12.26 16.21 4.19
CA ILE A 332 12.35 16.86 2.88
C ILE A 332 13.24 18.11 2.96
N GLN A 333 13.12 18.91 4.03
CA GLN A 333 13.96 20.09 4.24
C GLN A 333 15.44 19.75 4.36
N GLU A 334 15.77 18.71 5.13
CA GLU A 334 17.17 18.29 5.30
C GLU A 334 17.75 17.74 3.98
N MET A 335 17.00 16.96 3.22
CA MET A 335 17.43 16.48 1.90
C MET A 335 17.75 17.65 0.95
N VAL A 336 16.87 18.64 0.87
CA VAL A 336 17.08 19.81 0.02
C VAL A 336 18.25 20.67 0.50
N LYS A 337 18.40 20.90 1.79
CA LYS A 337 19.54 21.65 2.35
C LYS A 337 20.87 20.96 2.10
N TYR A 338 20.92 19.64 2.24
CA TYR A 338 22.12 18.87 1.98
C TYR A 338 22.53 18.93 0.51
N LYS A 339 21.58 18.70 -0.38
CA LYS A 339 21.83 18.73 -1.83
C LYS A 339 22.12 20.15 -2.34
N PHE A 340 21.45 21.15 -1.79
CA PHE A 340 21.47 22.54 -2.22
C PHE A 340 21.62 23.50 -1.02
N PRO A 341 22.84 23.70 -0.48
CA PRO A 341 23.04 24.49 0.75
C PRO A 341 22.59 25.94 0.66
N SER A 342 22.53 26.52 -0.55
CA SER A 342 22.09 27.92 -0.76
C SER A 342 20.57 28.09 -0.80
N ILE A 343 19.80 27.01 -0.93
CA ILE A 343 18.34 27.08 -1.01
C ILE A 343 17.74 27.37 0.36
N LYS A 344 16.84 28.34 0.40
CA LYS A 344 16.02 28.64 1.58
C LYS A 344 14.80 27.73 1.62
N THR A 345 14.53 27.14 2.77
CA THR A 345 13.37 26.28 3.02
C THR A 345 12.49 26.91 4.08
N ILE A 346 11.18 27.03 3.81
CA ILE A 346 10.18 27.63 4.70
C ILE A 346 9.07 26.61 4.90
N ALA A 347 8.84 26.17 6.12
CA ALA A 347 7.82 25.19 6.45
C ALA A 347 6.70 25.79 7.31
N ASN A 348 5.48 25.26 7.18
CA ASN A 348 4.32 25.59 8.00
C ASN A 348 4.11 27.12 8.12
N PHE A 349 4.00 27.79 6.98
CA PHE A 349 3.89 29.25 6.93
C PHE A 349 2.50 29.70 6.47
N ASN A 350 2.13 30.92 6.86
CA ASN A 350 0.86 31.53 6.47
C ASN A 350 1.06 32.60 5.39
N VAL A 351 0.17 32.62 4.40
CA VAL A 351 0.08 33.70 3.40
C VAL A 351 -1.21 34.48 3.56
N ARG A 352 -1.17 35.77 3.36
CA ARG A 352 -2.33 36.66 3.42
C ARG A 352 -3.14 36.55 2.14
N ILE A 353 -4.45 36.50 2.28
CA ILE A 353 -5.37 36.52 1.14
C ILE A 353 -6.18 37.80 1.22
N PRO A 354 -5.84 38.83 0.41
CA PRO A 354 -6.68 40.00 0.30
C PRO A 354 -8.09 39.63 -0.14
N MET A 355 -9.11 40.21 0.49
CA MET A 355 -10.54 40.04 0.16
C MET A 355 -11.26 38.75 0.56
N GLN A 356 -10.71 37.90 1.39
CA GLN A 356 -11.47 36.74 1.94
C GLN A 356 -11.70 36.86 3.44
N LYS A 357 -12.81 36.25 3.95
CA LYS A 357 -13.16 36.23 5.40
C LYS A 357 -12.08 35.62 6.29
N LYS A 358 -11.23 34.71 5.76
CA LYS A 358 -9.97 34.27 6.37
C LYS A 358 -8.86 35.12 5.76
N SER A 359 -8.24 35.93 6.56
CA SER A 359 -7.12 36.79 6.15
C SER A 359 -5.83 36.01 5.87
N GLU A 360 -5.71 34.77 6.31
CA GLU A 360 -4.50 33.94 6.17
C GLU A 360 -4.83 32.52 5.72
N ARG A 361 -3.89 31.92 4.97
CA ARG A 361 -3.94 30.53 4.52
C ARG A 361 -2.63 29.85 4.88
N GLU A 362 -2.73 28.69 5.49
CA GLU A 362 -1.61 27.82 5.80
C GLU A 362 -1.05 27.15 4.54
N CYS A 363 0.27 27.11 4.44
CA CYS A 363 1.06 26.48 3.39
C CYS A 363 2.08 25.53 4.02
N ASP A 364 2.28 24.36 3.41
CA ASP A 364 3.09 23.29 4.01
C ASP A 364 4.60 23.57 3.87
N LEU A 365 5.14 23.68 2.65
CA LEU A 365 6.58 23.79 2.44
C LEU A 365 6.91 24.60 1.18
N LEU A 366 7.88 25.52 1.27
CA LEU A 366 8.37 26.34 0.18
C LEU A 366 9.88 26.27 0.10
N PHE A 367 10.42 26.03 -1.09
CA PHE A 367 11.84 26.16 -1.43
C PHE A 367 12.05 27.39 -2.28
N VAL A 368 13.14 28.11 -2.04
CA VAL A 368 13.49 29.33 -2.79
C VAL A 368 14.99 29.35 -3.04
N ASP A 369 15.39 29.48 -4.30
CA ASP A 369 16.79 29.68 -4.68
C ASP A 369 17.18 31.16 -4.75
N GLU A 370 18.47 31.43 -4.99
CA GLU A 370 19.01 32.77 -5.08
C GLU A 370 18.54 33.54 -6.33
N LEU A 371 18.05 32.85 -7.36
CA LEU A 371 17.51 33.40 -8.60
C LEU A 371 16.02 33.74 -8.49
N GLY A 372 15.41 33.47 -7.35
CA GLY A 372 13.99 33.69 -7.11
C GLY A 372 13.08 32.63 -7.74
N VAL A 373 13.61 31.50 -8.11
CA VAL A 373 12.79 30.32 -8.46
C VAL A 373 12.31 29.69 -7.17
N ALA A 374 11.02 29.39 -7.09
CA ALA A 374 10.42 28.77 -5.92
C ALA A 374 9.63 27.51 -6.29
N ILE A 375 9.59 26.53 -5.37
CA ILE A 375 8.69 25.37 -5.43
C ILE A 375 7.86 25.33 -4.15
N TYR A 376 6.55 25.34 -4.31
CA TYR A 376 5.61 25.09 -3.23
C TYR A 376 5.19 23.63 -3.25
N LEU A 377 5.32 22.94 -2.11
CA LEU A 377 4.86 21.60 -1.90
C LEU A 377 3.61 21.61 -1.02
N GLU A 378 2.52 21.07 -1.52
CA GLU A 378 1.32 20.71 -0.73
C GLU A 378 1.46 19.23 -0.33
N ILE A 379 1.66 18.94 0.94
CA ILE A 379 1.95 17.60 1.43
C ILE A 379 0.66 16.95 1.94
N LYS A 380 0.37 15.78 1.40
CA LYS A 380 -0.79 14.97 1.75
C LYS A 380 -0.32 13.62 2.27
N HIS A 381 -0.75 13.29 3.47
CA HIS A 381 -0.54 11.96 4.02
C HIS A 381 -1.81 11.15 3.88
N TYR A 382 -1.83 10.27 2.88
CA TYR A 382 -2.91 9.32 2.64
C TYR A 382 -2.45 7.91 2.99
N TYR A 383 -3.40 7.09 3.47
CA TYR A 383 -3.19 5.65 3.61
C TYR A 383 -3.21 4.98 2.21
N ASN A 384 -2.69 3.76 2.13
CA ASN A 384 -2.78 2.98 0.90
C ASN A 384 -4.20 2.38 0.76
N PRO A 385 -5.05 2.87 -0.18
CA PRO A 385 -6.42 2.42 -0.31
C PRO A 385 -6.47 1.01 -0.91
N GLN A 386 -7.30 0.15 -0.33
CA GLN A 386 -7.44 -1.23 -0.75
C GLN A 386 -8.81 -1.53 -1.38
N SER A 387 -9.66 -0.53 -1.54
CA SER A 387 -10.94 -0.67 -2.23
C SER A 387 -11.18 0.51 -3.17
N TYR A 388 -12.01 0.30 -4.20
CA TYR A 388 -12.43 1.38 -5.09
C TYR A 388 -13.09 2.54 -4.33
N CYS A 389 -13.92 2.24 -3.33
CA CYS A 389 -14.57 3.26 -2.50
C CYS A 389 -13.56 4.14 -1.74
N GLU A 390 -12.51 3.52 -1.20
CA GLU A 390 -11.43 4.25 -0.55
C GLU A 390 -10.66 5.12 -1.56
N LYS A 391 -10.33 4.58 -2.73
CA LYS A 391 -9.67 5.32 -3.83
C LYS A 391 -10.49 6.54 -4.24
N LYS A 392 -11.79 6.37 -4.44
CA LYS A 392 -12.70 7.48 -4.80
C LYS A 392 -12.72 8.62 -3.77
N VAL A 393 -12.65 8.29 -2.48
CA VAL A 393 -12.58 9.31 -1.42
C VAL A 393 -11.26 10.08 -1.51
N LEU A 394 -10.14 9.39 -1.68
CA LEU A 394 -8.83 10.02 -1.79
C LEU A 394 -8.67 10.81 -3.09
N ASP A 395 -9.19 10.33 -4.21
CA ASP A 395 -9.20 11.06 -5.49
C ASP A 395 -9.94 12.40 -5.37
N LYS A 396 -11.07 12.41 -4.65
CA LYS A 396 -11.79 13.64 -4.38
C LYS A 396 -10.95 14.65 -3.57
N GLU A 397 -10.17 14.18 -2.62
CA GLU A 397 -9.29 15.06 -1.83
C GLU A 397 -8.08 15.54 -2.65
N LEU A 398 -7.54 14.71 -3.55
CA LEU A 398 -6.48 15.10 -4.47
C LEU A 398 -6.98 16.13 -5.50
N ASN A 399 -8.16 15.94 -6.07
CA ASN A 399 -8.77 16.91 -7.00
C ASN A 399 -9.00 18.27 -6.31
N LYS A 400 -9.45 18.28 -5.05
CA LYS A 400 -9.55 19.53 -4.27
C LYS A 400 -8.18 20.18 -4.04
N ALA A 401 -7.14 19.38 -3.84
CA ALA A 401 -5.78 19.92 -3.71
C ALA A 401 -5.31 20.55 -5.03
N LEU A 402 -5.56 19.91 -6.18
CA LEU A 402 -5.28 20.48 -7.51
C LEU A 402 -5.98 21.82 -7.73
N GLU A 403 -7.25 21.95 -7.38
CA GLU A 403 -8.01 23.20 -7.47
C GLU A 403 -7.46 24.30 -6.52
N LYS A 404 -6.84 23.89 -5.44
CA LYS A 404 -6.32 24.80 -4.40
C LYS A 404 -4.95 25.37 -4.74
N ILE A 405 -4.08 24.57 -5.39
CA ILE A 405 -2.68 24.96 -5.70
C ILE A 405 -2.57 26.31 -6.43
N PRO A 406 -3.28 26.58 -7.56
CA PRO A 406 -3.15 27.86 -8.26
C PRO A 406 -3.49 29.05 -7.35
N LYS A 407 -4.48 28.89 -6.47
CA LYS A 407 -4.86 29.94 -5.50
C LYS A 407 -3.80 30.18 -4.43
N GLN A 408 -3.07 29.14 -4.05
CA GLN A 408 -1.96 29.25 -3.11
C GLN A 408 -0.74 29.88 -3.76
N LEU A 409 -0.39 29.48 -4.99
CA LEU A 409 0.71 30.08 -5.75
C LEU A 409 0.49 31.57 -5.97
N ASN A 410 -0.73 31.99 -6.32
CA ASN A 410 -1.09 33.40 -6.44
C ASN A 410 -0.96 34.13 -5.10
N ALA A 411 -1.49 33.56 -4.00
CA ALA A 411 -1.39 34.16 -2.68
C ALA A 411 0.07 34.32 -2.21
N ILE A 412 0.93 33.32 -2.47
CA ILE A 412 2.36 33.38 -2.18
C ILE A 412 3.00 34.52 -2.99
N SER A 413 2.66 34.65 -4.28
CA SER A 413 3.20 35.68 -5.16
C SER A 413 2.77 37.08 -4.73
N GLU A 414 1.51 37.26 -4.36
CA GLU A 414 0.98 38.57 -3.90
C GLU A 414 1.56 38.99 -2.52
N ASP A 415 1.80 38.01 -1.64
CA ASP A 415 2.34 38.24 -0.28
C ASP A 415 3.89 38.19 -0.23
N TRP A 416 4.56 38.12 -1.39
CA TRP A 416 5.99 37.83 -1.48
C TRP A 416 6.86 38.85 -0.71
N GLU A 417 6.56 40.12 -0.77
CA GLU A 417 7.36 41.15 -0.07
C GLU A 417 7.31 40.96 1.45
N ARG A 418 6.19 40.52 2.00
CA ARG A 418 6.08 40.17 3.42
C ARG A 418 6.89 38.93 3.75
N LEU A 419 6.75 37.88 2.95
CA LEU A 419 7.51 36.64 3.12
C LEU A 419 9.01 36.88 3.00
N LYS A 420 9.42 37.65 2.01
CA LYS A 420 10.80 38.06 1.80
C LYS A 420 11.39 38.73 3.07
N LYS A 421 10.68 39.68 3.66
CA LYS A 421 11.09 40.34 4.89
C LYS A 421 11.08 39.39 6.10
N GLN A 422 10.02 38.58 6.24
CA GLN A 422 9.83 37.69 7.38
C GLN A 422 10.89 36.57 7.45
N TYR A 423 11.26 36.03 6.30
CA TYR A 423 12.19 34.89 6.19
C TYR A 423 13.56 35.25 5.65
N ASN A 424 13.85 36.56 5.57
CA ASN A 424 15.13 37.10 5.11
C ASN A 424 15.57 36.53 3.75
N LEU A 425 14.64 36.53 2.77
CA LEU A 425 14.92 36.14 1.40
C LEU A 425 15.60 37.29 0.67
N GLN A 426 16.67 36.98 -0.09
CA GLN A 426 17.47 38.05 -0.75
C GLN A 426 17.01 38.30 -2.19
N CYS A 427 16.11 37.47 -2.74
CA CYS A 427 15.68 37.52 -4.13
C CYS A 427 14.24 38.03 -4.28
N ASN A 428 13.92 38.55 -5.45
CA ASN A 428 12.55 38.77 -5.90
C ASN A 428 12.03 37.45 -6.52
N LEU A 429 10.75 37.17 -6.38
CA LEU A 429 10.15 35.97 -6.99
C LEU A 429 10.19 36.11 -8.52
N SER A 430 10.87 35.21 -9.19
CA SER A 430 10.93 35.14 -10.65
C SER A 430 9.94 34.10 -11.22
N LYS A 431 9.81 32.96 -10.56
CA LYS A 431 8.89 31.88 -10.95
C LYS A 431 8.54 31.04 -9.73
N ILE A 432 7.30 30.61 -9.66
CA ILE A 432 6.86 29.65 -8.64
C ILE A 432 6.16 28.45 -9.29
N TYR A 433 6.50 27.24 -8.82
CA TYR A 433 5.91 25.97 -9.23
C TYR A 433 5.17 25.34 -8.07
N GLY A 434 4.13 24.56 -8.37
CA GLY A 434 3.37 23.82 -7.37
C GLY A 434 3.51 22.30 -7.60
N VAL A 435 3.72 21.55 -6.52
CA VAL A 435 3.76 20.09 -6.54
C VAL A 435 2.89 19.58 -5.40
N ILE A 436 2.07 18.57 -5.66
CA ILE A 436 1.36 17.83 -4.63
C ILE A 436 2.16 16.57 -4.32
N VAL A 437 2.56 16.43 -3.07
CA VAL A 437 3.26 15.24 -2.58
C VAL A 437 2.30 14.41 -1.76
N SER A 438 2.06 13.20 -2.19
CA SER A 438 1.20 12.24 -1.46
C SER A 438 2.05 11.06 -0.99
N HIS A 439 1.98 10.74 0.29
CA HIS A 439 2.88 9.74 0.87
C HIS A 439 2.80 8.37 0.16
N TYR A 440 1.59 7.83 -0.04
CA TYR A 440 1.42 6.51 -0.68
C TYR A 440 0.57 6.55 -1.95
N TYR A 441 -0.45 7.39 -1.99
CA TYR A 441 -1.48 7.32 -3.02
C TYR A 441 -1.52 8.56 -3.89
N THR A 442 -1.22 8.41 -5.16
CA THR A 442 -1.16 9.51 -6.14
C THR A 442 -2.43 9.67 -6.98
N GLY A 443 -3.44 8.82 -6.75
CA GLY A 443 -4.75 8.89 -7.41
C GLY A 443 -4.91 7.92 -8.58
N VAL A 444 -6.15 7.53 -8.87
CA VAL A 444 -6.53 6.74 -10.05
C VAL A 444 -7.53 7.47 -10.95
N ASP A 445 -8.38 8.32 -10.38
CA ASP A 445 -9.37 9.13 -11.11
C ASP A 445 -9.18 10.62 -10.79
N VAL A 446 -7.93 11.07 -10.96
CA VAL A 446 -7.52 12.45 -10.69
C VAL A 446 -7.19 13.13 -12.01
N GLU A 447 -7.58 14.40 -12.15
CA GLU A 447 -7.22 15.18 -13.32
C GLU A 447 -5.70 15.32 -13.46
N ILE A 448 -5.20 15.09 -14.67
CA ILE A 448 -3.80 15.30 -14.99
C ILE A 448 -3.60 16.79 -15.25
N ASN A 449 -2.85 17.43 -14.39
CA ASN A 449 -2.47 18.84 -14.57
C ASN A 449 -0.96 18.94 -14.86
N PRO A 450 -0.56 19.25 -16.11
CA PRO A 450 0.86 19.31 -16.46
C PRO A 450 1.65 20.36 -15.66
N GLU A 451 0.97 21.35 -15.09
CA GLU A 451 1.62 22.41 -14.31
C GLU A 451 1.66 22.12 -12.79
N THR A 452 0.93 21.09 -12.34
CA THR A 452 0.88 20.71 -10.93
C THR A 452 0.95 19.19 -10.82
N PRO A 453 2.16 18.60 -10.89
CA PRO A 453 2.32 17.16 -10.78
C PRO A 453 1.91 16.66 -9.39
N ILE A 454 1.40 15.42 -9.36
CA ILE A 454 1.12 14.67 -8.13
C ILE A 454 2.09 13.51 -8.09
N VAL A 455 2.97 13.50 -7.10
CA VAL A 455 4.01 12.47 -6.94
C VAL A 455 3.96 11.83 -5.57
N SER A 456 4.53 10.64 -5.44
CA SER A 456 4.76 10.04 -4.13
C SER A 456 5.93 10.71 -3.41
N SER A 457 6.04 10.51 -2.09
CA SER A 457 7.20 11.01 -1.35
C SER A 457 8.50 10.39 -1.84
N SER A 458 8.49 9.11 -2.23
CA SER A 458 9.66 8.44 -2.82
C SER A 458 10.06 9.05 -4.17
N ASP A 459 9.10 9.36 -5.03
CA ASP A 459 9.36 10.03 -6.32
C ASP A 459 9.95 11.44 -6.13
N LEU A 460 9.44 12.17 -5.13
CA LEU A 460 10.02 13.47 -4.77
C LEU A 460 11.47 13.31 -4.29
N PHE A 461 11.76 12.32 -3.45
CA PHE A 461 13.10 12.09 -2.93
C PHE A 461 14.08 11.74 -4.06
N GLU A 462 13.67 10.90 -5.01
CA GLU A 462 14.46 10.60 -6.20
C GLU A 462 14.70 11.86 -7.05
N SER A 463 13.65 12.66 -7.28
CA SER A 463 13.76 13.93 -8.01
C SER A 463 14.71 14.91 -7.33
N ILE A 464 14.73 14.99 -5.99
CA ILE A 464 15.68 15.84 -5.24
C ILE A 464 17.10 15.28 -5.40
N ALA A 465 17.30 13.97 -5.28
CA ALA A 465 18.62 13.35 -5.36
C ALA A 465 19.28 13.51 -6.74
N GLU A 466 18.52 13.43 -7.81
CA GLU A 466 19.02 13.57 -9.19
C GLU A 466 19.14 15.01 -9.68
N ALA A 467 18.44 15.97 -9.06
CA ALA A 467 18.38 17.36 -9.50
C ALA A 467 19.70 18.12 -9.38
N LYS A 468 19.91 19.08 -10.27
CA LYS A 468 21.00 20.07 -10.23
C LYS A 468 20.50 21.47 -9.85
N SER A 469 19.20 21.69 -9.87
CA SER A 469 18.55 22.96 -9.53
C SER A 469 17.13 22.70 -9.00
N LEU A 470 16.47 23.72 -8.41
CA LEU A 470 15.06 23.63 -8.03
C LEU A 470 14.17 23.31 -9.24
N LYS A 471 14.46 23.92 -10.38
CA LYS A 471 13.69 23.64 -11.60
C LYS A 471 13.78 22.17 -12.01
N ASP A 472 14.92 21.52 -11.80
CA ASP A 472 15.10 20.10 -12.13
C ASP A 472 14.28 19.21 -11.19
N ILE A 473 14.14 19.56 -9.90
CA ILE A 473 13.24 18.87 -8.98
C ILE A 473 11.80 18.89 -9.53
N TYR A 474 11.32 20.08 -9.92
CA TYR A 474 9.97 20.21 -10.49
C TYR A 474 9.83 19.43 -11.80
N ASN A 475 10.83 19.49 -12.69
CA ASN A 475 10.80 18.75 -13.95
C ASN A 475 10.80 17.24 -13.72
N GLY A 476 11.60 16.72 -12.78
CA GLY A 476 11.60 15.32 -12.40
C GLY A 476 10.23 14.85 -11.90
N CYS A 477 9.61 15.60 -10.99
CA CYS A 477 8.25 15.33 -10.54
C CYS A 477 7.24 15.32 -11.69
N ARG A 478 7.35 16.27 -12.63
CA ARG A 478 6.46 16.33 -13.79
C ARG A 478 6.66 15.16 -14.74
N GLU A 479 7.90 14.80 -15.03
CA GLU A 479 8.23 13.66 -15.92
C GLU A 479 7.68 12.35 -15.36
N ILE A 480 7.75 12.14 -14.06
CA ILE A 480 7.18 10.98 -13.38
C ILE A 480 5.65 10.97 -13.52
N ASP A 481 4.98 12.09 -13.25
CA ASP A 481 3.51 12.18 -13.38
C ASP A 481 3.05 12.01 -14.84
N GLU A 482 3.82 12.50 -15.82
CA GLU A 482 3.57 12.35 -17.25
C GLU A 482 3.91 10.97 -17.81
N LEU A 483 4.72 10.17 -17.11
CA LEU A 483 5.05 8.81 -17.53
C LEU A 483 3.82 7.90 -17.51
N TYR A 484 2.98 8.05 -16.51
CA TYR A 484 1.81 7.20 -16.31
C TYR A 484 0.81 7.21 -17.50
N PRO A 485 0.50 8.35 -18.14
CA PRO A 485 -0.35 8.37 -19.33
C PRO A 485 0.20 7.60 -20.55
N LYS A 486 1.49 7.29 -20.56
CA LYS A 486 2.15 6.59 -21.67
C LYS A 486 2.04 5.07 -21.55
N ILE A 487 1.49 4.59 -20.45
CA ILE A 487 1.35 3.17 -20.19
C ILE A 487 0.03 2.69 -20.76
N ASP A 488 0.11 1.67 -21.60
CA ASP A 488 -1.01 1.12 -22.35
C ASP A 488 -1.53 -0.17 -21.72
N PHE A 489 -2.83 -0.37 -21.79
CA PHE A 489 -3.54 -1.52 -21.25
C PHE A 489 -4.33 -2.23 -22.35
N ILE A 490 -4.30 -3.54 -22.31
CA ILE A 490 -5.11 -4.39 -23.17
C ILE A 490 -6.36 -4.79 -22.40
N GLN A 491 -7.52 -4.55 -23.00
CA GLN A 491 -8.81 -4.99 -22.45
C GLN A 491 -9.16 -6.39 -22.97
N SER A 492 -9.43 -7.30 -22.07
CA SER A 492 -10.05 -8.58 -22.35
C SER A 492 -11.47 -8.64 -21.77
N LYS A 493 -12.34 -9.43 -22.42
CA LYS A 493 -13.71 -9.65 -21.95
C LYS A 493 -13.85 -11.06 -21.45
N PHE A 494 -14.47 -11.20 -20.30
CA PHE A 494 -14.79 -12.52 -19.75
C PHE A 494 -16.17 -12.49 -19.08
N ALA A 495 -16.75 -13.65 -18.83
CA ALA A 495 -18.03 -13.75 -18.16
C ALA A 495 -17.90 -14.56 -16.87
N VAL A 496 -18.56 -14.09 -15.81
CA VAL A 496 -18.69 -14.80 -14.54
C VAL A 496 -20.14 -15.03 -14.18
N ASN A 497 -20.43 -16.15 -13.54
CA ASN A 497 -21.79 -16.49 -13.14
C ASN A 497 -21.98 -16.35 -11.63
N PHE A 498 -22.96 -15.53 -11.22
CA PHE A 498 -23.39 -15.38 -9.83
C PHE A 498 -24.91 -15.37 -9.75
N ALA A 499 -25.46 -16.10 -8.80
CA ALA A 499 -26.91 -16.11 -8.52
C ALA A 499 -27.76 -16.35 -9.77
N GLY A 500 -27.23 -17.09 -10.76
CA GLY A 500 -27.90 -17.36 -12.03
C GLY A 500 -27.84 -16.22 -13.08
N TYR A 501 -27.06 -15.18 -12.82
CA TYR A 501 -26.75 -14.14 -13.79
C TYR A 501 -25.37 -14.37 -14.42
N ASN A 502 -25.22 -14.06 -15.71
CA ASN A 502 -23.96 -14.02 -16.42
C ASN A 502 -23.49 -12.56 -16.49
N PHE A 503 -22.49 -12.20 -15.71
CA PHE A 503 -21.89 -10.88 -15.74
C PHE A 503 -20.76 -10.85 -16.77
N HIS A 504 -20.89 -9.99 -17.75
CA HIS A 504 -19.86 -9.74 -18.76
C HIS A 504 -18.97 -8.59 -18.26
N LEU A 505 -17.76 -8.96 -17.85
CA LEU A 505 -16.78 -8.06 -17.24
C LEU A 505 -15.68 -7.70 -18.22
N TYR A 506 -15.01 -6.62 -17.93
CA TYR A 506 -13.79 -6.22 -18.62
C TYR A 506 -12.62 -6.38 -17.67
N GLU A 507 -11.58 -6.99 -18.17
CA GLU A 507 -10.30 -7.10 -17.52
C GLU A 507 -9.30 -6.25 -18.26
N GLU A 508 -8.49 -5.51 -17.52
CA GLU A 508 -7.42 -4.68 -18.07
C GLU A 508 -6.07 -5.26 -17.65
N CYS A 509 -5.33 -5.73 -18.62
CA CYS A 509 -3.97 -6.23 -18.44
C CYS A 509 -2.98 -5.19 -18.93
N LEU A 510 -1.90 -4.99 -18.19
CA LEU A 510 -0.80 -4.15 -18.65
C LEU A 510 -0.25 -4.69 -19.97
N ASN A 511 -0.08 -3.81 -20.97
CA ASN A 511 0.56 -4.18 -22.21
C ASN A 511 1.96 -4.76 -21.90
N PRO A 512 2.32 -5.97 -22.41
CA PRO A 512 3.60 -6.60 -22.13
C PRO A 512 4.83 -5.74 -22.44
N LEU A 513 4.75 -4.87 -23.45
CA LEU A 513 5.83 -3.92 -23.75
C LEU A 513 5.99 -2.86 -22.65
N CYS A 514 4.89 -2.34 -22.15
CA CYS A 514 4.92 -1.40 -21.02
C CYS A 514 5.39 -2.11 -19.73
N GLU A 515 5.04 -3.37 -19.55
CA GLU A 515 5.53 -4.18 -18.44
C GLU A 515 7.05 -4.32 -18.45
N ILE A 516 7.67 -4.50 -19.63
CA ILE A 516 9.13 -4.56 -19.78
C ILE A 516 9.77 -3.23 -19.37
N LEU A 517 9.23 -2.10 -19.84
CA LEU A 517 9.76 -0.77 -19.51
C LEU A 517 9.67 -0.48 -18.00
N VAL A 518 8.54 -0.80 -17.39
CA VAL A 518 8.35 -0.70 -15.94
C VAL A 518 9.38 -1.60 -15.23
N LYS A 519 9.55 -2.85 -15.67
CA LYS A 519 10.52 -3.80 -15.12
C LYS A 519 11.95 -3.28 -15.16
N GLU A 520 12.39 -2.73 -16.28
CA GLU A 520 13.76 -2.22 -16.43
C GLU A 520 14.02 -1.00 -15.53
N SER A 521 13.06 -0.09 -15.42
CA SER A 521 13.16 1.04 -14.48
C SER A 521 13.35 0.57 -13.04
N PHE A 522 12.50 -0.36 -12.58
CA PHE A 522 12.61 -0.92 -11.23
C PHE A 522 13.88 -1.71 -11.01
N LYS A 523 14.29 -2.51 -11.99
CA LYS A 523 15.53 -3.28 -11.92
C LYS A 523 16.74 -2.38 -11.68
N ASN A 524 16.78 -1.23 -12.33
CA ASN A 524 17.83 -0.24 -12.13
C ASN A 524 17.78 0.38 -10.72
N GLN A 525 16.59 0.73 -10.23
CA GLN A 525 16.40 1.27 -8.89
C GLN A 525 16.81 0.26 -7.80
N VAL A 526 16.36 -0.99 -7.92
CA VAL A 526 16.75 -2.08 -7.00
C VAL A 526 18.25 -2.35 -7.05
N LYS A 527 18.86 -2.35 -8.25
CA LYS A 527 20.31 -2.53 -8.41
C LYS A 527 21.09 -1.43 -7.68
N ARG A 528 20.67 -0.17 -7.79
CA ARG A 528 21.24 0.95 -7.05
C ARG A 528 21.15 0.72 -5.53
N THR A 529 20.00 0.29 -5.04
CA THR A 529 19.77 0.02 -3.60
C THR A 529 20.65 -1.12 -3.07
N LEU A 530 20.80 -2.22 -3.83
CA LEU A 530 21.57 -3.40 -3.41
C LEU A 530 23.10 -3.23 -3.54
N THR A 531 23.56 -2.37 -4.44
CA THR A 531 25.00 -2.09 -4.61
C THR A 531 25.51 -1.01 -3.66
N SER A 532 24.65 -0.35 -2.92
CA SER A 532 25.03 0.63 -1.90
C SER A 532 25.69 -0.04 -0.70
N PRO A 533 26.68 0.59 -0.04
CA PRO A 533 27.25 0.06 1.19
C PRO A 533 26.18 -0.15 2.26
N GLU A 534 26.41 -1.10 3.17
CA GLU A 534 25.47 -1.41 4.26
C GLU A 534 24.96 -0.14 4.92
N PRO A 535 23.63 -0.03 5.14
CA PRO A 535 23.10 1.11 5.85
C PRO A 535 23.65 1.10 7.29
N ALA A 536 24.52 2.04 7.59
CA ALA A 536 24.82 2.34 8.98
C ALA A 536 23.51 2.70 9.68
N ALA A 537 23.34 2.23 10.91
CA ALA A 537 22.20 2.66 11.74
C ALA A 537 22.21 4.19 11.82
N TYR A 538 21.21 4.82 11.24
CA TYR A 538 21.13 6.28 11.21
C TYR A 538 20.62 6.77 12.55
N SER A 539 21.41 7.58 13.21
CA SER A 539 21.07 8.08 14.54
C SER A 539 20.04 9.20 14.54
N ASN A 540 19.79 9.83 13.36
CA ASN A 540 18.88 10.96 13.23
C ASN A 540 18.44 11.19 11.78
N LEU A 541 17.46 12.11 11.58
CA LEU A 541 16.94 12.47 10.26
C LEU A 541 18.00 13.04 9.30
N HIS A 542 19.01 13.70 9.83
CA HIS A 542 20.11 14.27 9.06
C HIS A 542 20.91 13.16 8.36
N ASP A 543 21.37 12.16 9.12
CA ASP A 543 22.12 11.03 8.58
C ASP A 543 21.31 10.24 7.55
N LEU A 544 20.00 10.06 7.78
CA LEU A 544 19.10 9.42 6.84
C LEU A 544 18.99 10.20 5.52
N ALA A 545 18.77 11.52 5.60
CA ALA A 545 18.63 12.37 4.42
C ALA A 545 19.92 12.37 3.58
N HIS A 546 21.08 12.47 4.23
CA HIS A 546 22.38 12.44 3.57
C HIS A 546 22.64 11.11 2.89
N ALA A 547 22.42 10.01 3.58
CA ALA A 547 22.60 8.68 3.02
C ALA A 547 21.68 8.42 1.81
N TYR A 548 20.44 8.91 1.86
CA TYR A 548 19.54 8.80 0.72
C TYR A 548 20.09 9.56 -0.50
N ILE A 549 20.47 10.82 -0.32
CA ILE A 549 21.03 11.65 -1.39
C ILE A 549 22.31 11.05 -1.96
N ASP A 550 23.24 10.62 -1.11
CA ASP A 550 24.53 10.05 -1.53
C ASP A 550 24.34 8.76 -2.35
N ARG A 551 23.35 7.94 -2.02
CA ARG A 551 23.01 6.71 -2.76
C ARG A 551 22.46 6.97 -4.16
N HIS A 552 21.66 8.01 -4.33
CA HIS A 552 20.96 8.30 -5.56
C HIS A 552 21.67 9.33 -6.45
N SER A 553 22.76 9.94 -5.97
CA SER A 553 23.57 10.92 -6.71
C SER A 553 24.72 10.30 -7.50
N LEU A 554 24.94 8.99 -7.41
CA LEU A 554 25.95 8.22 -8.16
C LEU A 554 25.38 7.69 -9.48
#